data_0d391cacb92fffe71df9867bc406cbf2
#
_entry.id   0d391cacb92fffe71df9867bc406cbf2
#
_cell.length_a   1.000
_cell.length_b   1.000
_cell.length_c   1.000
_cell.angle_alpha   90.00
_cell.angle_beta   90.00
_cell.angle_gamma   90.00
#
_symmetry.space_group_name_H-M   'P 1'
#
loop_
_entity.id
_entity.type
_entity.pdbx_description
1 polymer ?
#
loop_
_entity_poly.entity_id
_entity_poly.type
_entity_poly.pdbx_seq_one_letter_code
_entity_poly.pdbx_strand_id
1 'polypeptide(L)'
;MHRTIILPLVGIALVLVIATSAAAQAAPPPADEIAGADTAAFRVHLPLVVRPNPLFDLYPPVNRQWELEFIRLLNEERARHGLHPLREHPLLTLAARRHAYDLGINQVPRGGCGGGRGHQGTDGPEPWPRVEQSGSPGSYEGETIHCGAHDVAFPLQWLLNSPPHRAFLLDPIPVEVGVGAHPVLDQWGGYSTVVVLGAPRP
;
A
#
# COMPACT_ATOMS: atom_id res chain seq x y z
N MET A 1 48.58 -31.63 9.82
CA MET A 1 47.74 -32.76 10.26
C MET A 1 46.30 -32.31 10.18
N HIS A 2 45.62 -32.59 9.05
CA HIS A 2 44.21 -32.23 8.84
C HIS A 2 43.35 -33.45 9.17
N ARG A 3 42.45 -33.31 10.13
CA ARG A 3 41.44 -34.33 10.44
C ARG A 3 40.13 -33.97 9.75
N THR A 4 39.80 -34.75 8.73
CA THR A 4 38.48 -34.70 8.06
C THR A 4 37.49 -35.49 8.89
N ILE A 5 36.42 -34.85 9.34
CA ILE A 5 35.31 -35.51 10.03
C ILE A 5 34.23 -35.78 8.97
N ILE A 6 33.97 -37.07 8.74
CA ILE A 6 32.88 -37.54 7.86
C ILE A 6 31.66 -37.83 8.76
N LEU A 7 30.56 -37.10 8.57
CA LEU A 7 29.26 -37.42 9.20
C LEU A 7 28.49 -38.40 8.28
N PRO A 8 27.86 -39.44 8.82
CA PRO A 8 27.00 -40.30 8.02
C PRO A 8 25.61 -39.69 7.81
N LEU A 9 25.16 -39.71 6.56
CA LEU A 9 23.78 -39.42 6.19
C LEU A 9 22.88 -40.57 6.65
N VAL A 10 21.98 -40.30 7.60
CA VAL A 10 20.90 -41.21 7.95
C VAL A 10 19.71 -40.86 7.03
N GLY A 11 19.47 -41.76 6.06
CA GLY A 11 18.29 -41.66 5.20
C GLY A 11 17.04 -42.13 5.95
N ILE A 12 16.07 -41.24 6.13
CA ILE A 12 14.73 -41.58 6.61
C ILE A 12 13.87 -41.94 5.40
N ALA A 13 13.55 -43.22 5.23
CA ALA A 13 12.62 -43.70 4.24
C ALA A 13 11.19 -43.45 4.77
N LEU A 14 10.47 -42.54 4.12
CA LEU A 14 9.05 -42.28 4.38
C LEU A 14 8.21 -43.34 3.63
N VAL A 15 7.65 -44.28 4.36
CA VAL A 15 6.71 -45.27 3.80
C VAL A 15 5.31 -44.64 3.75
N LEU A 16 4.85 -44.33 2.53
CA LEU A 16 3.51 -43.84 2.28
C LEU A 16 2.56 -45.04 2.19
N VAL A 17 1.75 -45.29 3.22
CA VAL A 17 0.68 -46.30 3.20
C VAL A 17 -0.55 -45.63 2.58
N ILE A 18 -0.87 -45.99 1.33
CA ILE A 18 -2.13 -45.61 0.66
C ILE A 18 -3.20 -46.59 1.05
N ALA A 19 -4.13 -46.21 1.94
CA ALA A 19 -5.34 -46.98 2.22
C ALA A 19 -6.37 -46.65 1.14
N THR A 20 -6.59 -47.58 0.23
CA THR A 20 -7.71 -47.53 -0.73
C THR A 20 -8.99 -48.03 -0.04
N SER A 21 -9.85 -47.11 0.40
CA SER A 21 -11.21 -47.46 0.80
C SER A 21 -12.10 -47.61 -0.44
N ALA A 22 -12.56 -48.81 -0.74
CA ALA A 22 -13.60 -49.04 -1.75
C ALA A 22 -14.92 -48.50 -1.21
N ALA A 23 -15.34 -47.35 -1.66
CA ALA A 23 -16.71 -46.87 -1.43
C ALA A 23 -17.65 -47.65 -2.35
N ALA A 24 -18.57 -48.42 -1.76
CA ALA A 24 -19.66 -49.05 -2.49
C ALA A 24 -20.53 -47.94 -3.11
N GLN A 25 -20.57 -47.88 -4.43
CA GLN A 25 -21.50 -47.00 -5.16
C GLN A 25 -22.89 -47.55 -5.06
N ALA A 26 -23.77 -46.82 -4.36
CA ALA A 26 -25.19 -47.08 -4.40
C ALA A 26 -25.74 -46.73 -5.80
N ALA A 27 -26.60 -47.59 -6.34
CA ALA A 27 -27.24 -47.37 -7.64
C ALA A 27 -28.11 -46.10 -7.58
N PRO A 28 -28.19 -45.33 -8.66
CA PRO A 28 -29.03 -44.14 -8.70
C PRO A 28 -30.51 -44.51 -8.62
N PRO A 29 -31.36 -43.71 -7.99
CA PRO A 29 -32.81 -43.95 -7.94
C PRO A 29 -33.43 -43.84 -9.34
N PRO A 30 -34.58 -44.51 -9.58
CA PRO A 30 -35.29 -44.49 -10.87
C PRO A 30 -35.73 -43.06 -11.24
N ALA A 31 -35.71 -42.75 -12.54
CA ALA A 31 -35.89 -41.41 -13.09
C ALA A 31 -37.26 -40.74 -12.86
N ASP A 32 -38.25 -41.49 -12.37
CA ASP A 32 -39.63 -41.00 -12.27
C ASP A 32 -39.96 -40.33 -10.91
N GLU A 33 -39.03 -40.29 -9.97
CA GLU A 33 -39.26 -39.73 -8.62
C GLU A 33 -38.78 -38.26 -8.46
N ILE A 34 -38.31 -37.62 -9.54
CA ILE A 34 -37.76 -36.24 -9.51
C ILE A 34 -38.77 -35.17 -9.99
N ALA A 35 -40.06 -35.57 -10.18
CA ALA A 35 -41.09 -34.61 -10.55
C ALA A 35 -41.75 -34.02 -9.29
N GLY A 36 -41.11 -33.03 -8.65
CA GLY A 36 -41.72 -32.33 -7.52
C GLY A 36 -40.74 -31.57 -6.60
N ALA A 37 -39.47 -31.58 -6.90
CA ALA A 37 -38.55 -30.74 -6.13
C ALA A 37 -38.71 -29.28 -6.55
N ASP A 38 -39.36 -28.50 -5.68
CA ASP A 38 -39.43 -27.07 -5.75
C ASP A 38 -37.98 -26.53 -5.89
N THR A 39 -37.61 -26.08 -7.10
CA THR A 39 -36.31 -25.50 -7.35
C THR A 39 -36.22 -24.08 -6.75
N ALA A 40 -36.40 -24.02 -5.43
CA ALA A 40 -35.95 -22.84 -4.69
C ALA A 40 -34.46 -22.75 -4.90
N ALA A 41 -34.04 -21.89 -5.86
CA ALA A 41 -32.66 -21.62 -6.12
C ALA A 41 -32.01 -21.12 -4.82
N PHE A 42 -31.29 -21.99 -4.13
CA PHE A 42 -30.47 -21.65 -2.99
C PHE A 42 -29.36 -20.70 -3.53
N ARG A 43 -29.60 -19.40 -3.44
CA ARG A 43 -28.55 -18.42 -3.64
C ARG A 43 -27.63 -18.49 -2.44
N VAL A 44 -26.57 -19.28 -2.56
CA VAL A 44 -25.47 -19.23 -1.60
C VAL A 44 -24.78 -17.88 -1.82
N HIS A 45 -25.06 -16.93 -0.94
CA HIS A 45 -24.25 -15.70 -0.84
C HIS A 45 -22.93 -16.11 -0.17
N LEU A 46 -21.96 -16.52 -0.97
CA LEU A 46 -20.59 -16.62 -0.48
C LEU A 46 -20.13 -15.21 -0.14
N PRO A 47 -19.62 -14.96 1.08
CA PRO A 47 -19.01 -13.69 1.38
C PRO A 47 -17.88 -13.47 0.38
N LEU A 48 -17.88 -12.32 -0.28
CA LEU A 48 -16.78 -11.91 -1.15
C LEU A 48 -15.51 -11.82 -0.27
N VAL A 49 -14.68 -12.85 -0.32
CA VAL A 49 -13.37 -12.81 0.33
C VAL A 49 -12.50 -11.90 -0.53
N VAL A 50 -12.55 -10.61 -0.27
CA VAL A 50 -11.60 -9.66 -0.83
C VAL A 50 -10.26 -9.99 -0.21
N ARG A 51 -9.35 -10.55 -1.01
CA ARG A 51 -7.96 -10.73 -0.55
C ARG A 51 -7.39 -9.35 -0.28
N PRO A 52 -6.85 -9.07 0.93
CA PRO A 52 -6.18 -7.82 1.19
C PRO A 52 -5.04 -7.66 0.17
N ASN A 53 -4.86 -6.43 -0.32
CA ASN A 53 -3.74 -6.14 -1.21
C ASN A 53 -2.43 -6.42 -0.45
N PRO A 54 -1.58 -7.34 -0.94
CA PRO A 54 -0.37 -7.76 -0.24
C PRO A 54 0.63 -6.61 -0.01
N LEU A 55 0.51 -5.53 -0.75
CA LEU A 55 1.34 -4.34 -0.55
C LEU A 55 1.10 -3.67 0.81
N PHE A 56 -0.08 -3.85 1.43
CA PHE A 56 -0.31 -3.34 2.79
C PHE A 56 0.59 -4.00 3.83
N ASP A 57 0.92 -5.27 3.64
CA ASP A 57 1.83 -6.00 4.52
C ASP A 57 3.30 -5.60 4.27
N LEU A 58 3.65 -5.23 3.04
CA LEU A 58 4.99 -4.79 2.66
C LEU A 58 5.29 -3.35 3.09
N TYR A 59 4.27 -2.49 3.12
CA TYR A 59 4.41 -1.08 3.48
C TYR A 59 3.42 -0.70 4.59
N PRO A 60 3.57 -1.28 5.80
CA PRO A 60 2.75 -0.93 6.95
C PRO A 60 3.03 0.52 7.40
N PRO A 61 2.13 1.14 8.16
CA PRO A 61 2.39 2.45 8.72
C PRO A 61 3.55 2.38 9.72
N VAL A 62 4.63 3.10 9.47
CA VAL A 62 5.74 3.22 10.41
C VAL A 62 5.45 4.30 11.46
N ASN A 63 4.79 5.37 11.04
CA ASN A 63 4.31 6.43 11.93
C ASN A 63 2.92 6.90 11.50
N ARG A 64 1.91 6.13 11.89
CA ARG A 64 0.51 6.44 11.56
C ARG A 64 0.04 7.79 12.11
N GLN A 65 0.52 8.16 13.30
CA GLN A 65 0.20 9.44 13.90
C GLN A 65 0.71 10.61 13.05
N TRP A 66 1.89 10.50 12.48
CA TRP A 66 2.44 11.49 11.57
C TRP A 66 1.56 11.68 10.33
N GLU A 67 1.16 10.57 9.70
CA GLU A 67 0.33 10.60 8.50
C GLU A 67 -1.01 11.31 8.75
N LEU A 68 -1.69 10.95 9.83
CA LEU A 68 -2.97 11.54 10.21
C LEU A 68 -2.84 13.02 10.58
N GLU A 69 -1.81 13.37 11.32
CA GLU A 69 -1.56 14.74 11.74
C GLU A 69 -1.21 15.64 10.53
N PHE A 70 -0.44 15.13 9.56
CA PHE A 70 -0.18 15.87 8.33
C PHE A 70 -1.48 16.16 7.56
N ILE A 71 -2.37 15.16 7.41
CA ILE A 71 -3.67 15.34 6.74
C ILE A 71 -4.51 16.39 7.49
N ARG A 72 -4.52 16.33 8.83
CA ARG A 72 -5.25 17.29 9.65
C ARG A 72 -4.75 18.72 9.43
N LEU A 73 -3.44 18.93 9.51
CA LEU A 73 -2.81 20.23 9.31
C LEU A 73 -3.03 20.77 7.89
N LEU A 74 -2.92 19.91 6.88
CA LEU A 74 -3.20 20.27 5.49
C LEU A 74 -4.66 20.72 5.32
N ASN A 75 -5.60 19.99 5.92
CA ASN A 75 -7.01 20.33 5.85
C ASN A 75 -7.33 21.65 6.58
N GLU A 76 -6.66 21.95 7.67
CA GLU A 76 -6.77 23.26 8.32
C GLU A 76 -6.26 24.39 7.42
N GLU A 77 -5.14 24.18 6.72
CA GLU A 77 -4.66 25.17 5.76
C GLU A 77 -5.60 25.34 4.58
N ARG A 78 -6.12 24.24 4.03
CA ARG A 78 -7.14 24.27 2.97
C ARG A 78 -8.39 25.04 3.40
N ALA A 79 -8.86 24.83 4.63
CA ALA A 79 -10.00 25.56 5.17
C ALA A 79 -9.74 27.08 5.27
N ARG A 80 -8.50 27.52 5.62
CA ARG A 80 -8.11 28.95 5.62
C ARG A 80 -8.20 29.57 4.22
N HIS A 81 -8.10 28.74 3.18
CA HIS A 81 -8.24 29.13 1.77
C HIS A 81 -9.64 28.90 1.20
N GLY A 82 -10.62 28.52 2.03
CA GLY A 82 -12.00 28.28 1.57
C GLY A 82 -12.16 26.99 0.73
N LEU A 83 -11.18 26.08 0.79
CA LEU A 83 -11.18 24.83 0.06
C LEU A 83 -11.84 23.72 0.89
N HIS A 84 -12.46 22.75 0.20
CA HIS A 84 -12.98 21.57 0.86
C HIS A 84 -11.85 20.70 1.44
N PRO A 85 -12.10 19.94 2.53
CA PRO A 85 -11.13 19.03 3.08
C PRO A 85 -10.90 17.84 2.15
N LEU A 86 -9.68 17.33 2.16
CA LEU A 86 -9.29 16.07 1.52
C LEU A 86 -9.64 14.90 2.43
N ARG A 87 -10.15 13.82 1.85
CA ARG A 87 -10.39 12.55 2.54
C ARG A 87 -9.22 11.61 2.31
N GLU A 88 -8.78 10.95 3.35
CA GLU A 88 -7.78 9.91 3.18
C GLU A 88 -8.31 8.76 2.31
N HIS A 89 -7.49 8.35 1.33
CA HIS A 89 -7.75 7.17 0.52
C HIS A 89 -6.69 6.08 0.78
N PRO A 90 -7.06 4.88 1.24
CA PRO A 90 -6.10 3.86 1.67
C PRO A 90 -5.07 3.47 0.61
N LEU A 91 -5.48 3.41 -0.65
CA LEU A 91 -4.60 3.01 -1.75
C LEU A 91 -3.64 4.13 -2.17
N LEU A 92 -4.03 5.41 -2.04
CA LEU A 92 -3.11 6.54 -2.19
C LEU A 92 -2.11 6.56 -1.03
N THR A 93 -2.57 6.31 0.20
CA THR A 93 -1.69 6.16 1.37
C THR A 93 -0.69 5.02 1.17
N LEU A 94 -1.11 3.90 0.59
CA LEU A 94 -0.22 2.78 0.27
C LEU A 94 0.87 3.19 -0.74
N ALA A 95 0.51 3.88 -1.82
CA ALA A 95 1.46 4.39 -2.79
C ALA A 95 2.45 5.38 -2.17
N ALA A 96 1.95 6.30 -1.31
CA ALA A 96 2.76 7.26 -0.59
C ALA A 96 3.74 6.60 0.40
N ARG A 97 3.30 5.58 1.15
CA ARG A 97 4.17 4.81 2.07
C ARG A 97 5.27 4.08 1.35
N ARG A 98 4.95 3.43 0.22
CA ARG A 98 5.95 2.76 -0.62
C ARG A 98 7.05 3.72 -1.03
N HIS A 99 6.68 4.91 -1.47
CA HIS A 99 7.67 5.90 -1.88
C HIS A 99 8.41 6.53 -0.70
N ALA A 100 7.73 6.78 0.42
CA ALA A 100 8.38 7.25 1.64
C ALA A 100 9.42 6.25 2.16
N TYR A 101 9.12 4.94 2.10
CA TYR A 101 10.07 3.88 2.38
C TYR A 101 11.29 3.96 1.45
N ASP A 102 11.06 4.02 0.14
CA ASP A 102 12.14 4.09 -0.85
C ASP A 102 13.03 5.33 -0.63
N LEU A 103 12.43 6.49 -0.40
CA LEU A 103 13.15 7.71 -0.05
C LEU A 103 14.01 7.52 1.21
N GLY A 104 13.43 7.03 2.29
CA GLY A 104 14.11 6.90 3.58
C GLY A 104 15.24 5.90 3.57
N ILE A 105 15.07 4.77 2.90
CA ILE A 105 16.02 3.65 2.92
C ILE A 105 17.03 3.71 1.77
N ASN A 106 16.58 4.06 0.57
CA ASN A 106 17.39 3.92 -0.64
C ASN A 106 17.93 5.25 -1.17
N GLN A 107 17.10 6.28 -1.20
CA GLN A 107 17.44 7.53 -1.91
C GLN A 107 18.16 8.53 -1.00
N VAL A 108 17.60 8.86 0.16
CA VAL A 108 18.18 9.88 1.05
C VAL A 108 19.61 9.55 1.48
N PRO A 109 19.95 8.30 1.86
CA PRO A 109 21.33 7.91 2.17
C PRO A 109 22.32 8.13 1.01
N ARG A 110 21.81 8.26 -0.22
CA ARG A 110 22.60 8.54 -1.43
C ARG A 110 22.51 9.99 -1.90
N GLY A 111 21.96 10.88 -1.06
CA GLY A 111 21.79 12.30 -1.39
C GLY A 111 20.62 12.60 -2.34
N GLY A 112 19.65 11.71 -2.45
CA GLY A 112 18.62 11.69 -3.51
C GLY A 112 17.24 12.22 -3.17
N CYS A 113 17.04 13.06 -2.15
CA CYS A 113 15.70 13.63 -1.87
C CYS A 113 15.44 14.99 -2.53
N GLY A 114 16.33 15.49 -3.36
CA GLY A 114 16.21 16.83 -3.95
C GLY A 114 16.05 16.83 -5.47
N GLY A 115 15.28 17.84 -5.97
CA GLY A 115 15.26 18.23 -7.37
C GLY A 115 14.79 17.16 -8.36
N GLY A 116 13.51 17.07 -8.65
CA GLY A 116 12.93 16.28 -9.74
C GLY A 116 13.15 14.75 -9.71
N ARG A 117 14.34 14.31 -9.30
CA ARG A 117 14.70 12.89 -9.19
C ARG A 117 14.08 12.20 -7.97
N GLY A 118 13.74 12.95 -6.93
CA GLY A 118 13.10 12.41 -5.74
C GLY A 118 11.74 11.76 -6.02
N HIS A 119 11.07 12.15 -7.08
CA HIS A 119 9.81 11.54 -7.49
C HIS A 119 9.97 10.18 -8.18
N GLN A 120 11.13 9.87 -8.74
CA GLN A 120 11.42 8.55 -9.29
C GLN A 120 11.77 7.57 -8.17
N GLY A 121 11.10 6.41 -8.14
CA GLY A 121 11.46 5.33 -7.23
C GLY A 121 12.71 4.57 -7.69
N THR A 122 13.48 4.03 -6.75
CA THR A 122 14.59 3.11 -7.07
C THR A 122 14.08 1.74 -7.55
N ASP A 123 12.85 1.40 -7.21
CA ASP A 123 12.16 0.15 -7.53
C ASP A 123 11.25 0.26 -8.77
N GLY A 124 11.31 1.36 -9.47
CA GLY A 124 10.47 1.60 -10.64
C GLY A 124 10.22 3.07 -10.92
N PRO A 125 9.26 3.35 -11.76
CA PRO A 125 9.13 4.65 -12.40
C PRO A 125 8.46 5.71 -11.53
N GLU A 126 8.03 6.73 -12.21
CA GLU A 126 7.26 7.89 -11.83
C GLU A 126 6.09 7.61 -10.83
N PRO A 127 5.57 8.61 -10.13
CA PRO A 127 4.49 8.47 -9.15
C PRO A 127 3.24 7.76 -9.68
N TRP A 128 2.85 8.04 -10.92
CA TRP A 128 1.64 7.46 -11.53
C TRP A 128 1.61 5.92 -11.50
N PRO A 129 2.62 5.19 -12.00
CA PRO A 129 2.64 3.73 -11.90
C PRO A 129 2.60 3.19 -10.47
N ARG A 130 3.12 3.92 -9.48
CA ARG A 130 3.00 3.52 -8.07
C ARG A 130 1.55 3.56 -7.60
N VAL A 131 0.82 4.60 -7.99
CA VAL A 131 -0.61 4.73 -7.67
C VAL A 131 -1.43 3.63 -8.37
N GLU A 132 -1.17 3.36 -9.65
CA GLU A 132 -1.82 2.25 -10.37
C GLU A 132 -1.55 0.90 -9.72
N GLN A 133 -0.29 0.61 -9.38
CA GLN A 133 0.11 -0.64 -8.73
C GLN A 133 -0.48 -0.79 -7.33
N SER A 134 -0.80 0.30 -6.64
CA SER A 134 -1.55 0.24 -5.38
C SER A 134 -2.99 -0.22 -5.57
N GLY A 135 -3.50 -0.20 -6.80
CA GLY A 135 -4.88 -0.55 -7.13
C GLY A 135 -5.87 0.61 -6.98
N SER A 136 -5.39 1.85 -6.88
CA SER A 136 -6.27 3.01 -6.76
C SER A 136 -7.15 3.19 -8.00
N PRO A 137 -8.48 3.26 -7.86
CA PRO A 137 -9.39 3.44 -8.99
C PRO A 137 -9.50 4.90 -9.44
N GLY A 138 -9.04 5.85 -8.61
CA GLY A 138 -9.11 7.28 -8.85
C GLY A 138 -8.11 7.78 -9.90
N SER A 139 -8.20 9.06 -10.25
CA SER A 139 -7.16 9.76 -10.98
C SER A 139 -6.05 10.19 -10.01
N TYR A 140 -4.83 10.13 -10.50
CA TYR A 140 -3.66 10.72 -9.84
C TYR A 140 -3.54 12.17 -10.27
N GLU A 141 -3.55 13.08 -9.30
CA GLU A 141 -3.45 14.53 -9.57
C GLU A 141 -2.03 15.06 -9.32
N GLY A 142 -1.22 14.33 -8.55
CA GLY A 142 0.18 14.67 -8.34
C GLY A 142 0.75 14.14 -7.02
N GLU A 143 2.04 14.39 -6.85
CA GLU A 143 2.81 14.00 -5.68
C GLU A 143 3.70 15.16 -5.21
N THR A 144 3.87 15.31 -3.91
CA THR A 144 4.92 16.15 -3.32
C THR A 144 5.65 15.41 -2.22
N ILE A 145 6.92 15.73 -2.05
CA ILE A 145 7.83 15.05 -1.12
C ILE A 145 8.62 16.05 -0.29
N HIS A 146 8.95 15.63 0.94
CA HIS A 146 9.90 16.29 1.81
C HIS A 146 10.73 15.25 2.56
N CYS A 147 12.01 15.50 2.84
CA CYS A 147 12.87 14.58 3.59
C CYS A 147 13.59 15.26 4.74
N GLY A 148 13.81 14.50 5.82
CA GLY A 148 14.62 14.94 6.96
C GLY A 148 13.89 15.80 7.98
N ALA A 149 12.54 15.76 8.06
CA ALA A 149 11.80 16.50 9.06
C ALA A 149 11.73 15.75 10.40
N HIS A 150 11.86 16.48 11.52
CA HIS A 150 11.75 15.95 12.88
C HIS A 150 10.38 16.22 13.54
N ASP A 151 9.58 17.10 12.96
CA ASP A 151 8.18 17.34 13.34
C ASP A 151 7.30 17.42 12.09
N VAL A 152 6.02 17.12 12.25
CA VAL A 152 5.08 16.99 11.15
C VAL A 152 4.64 18.32 10.53
N ALA A 153 4.74 19.42 11.26
CA ALA A 153 4.36 20.74 10.76
C ALA A 153 5.42 21.30 9.80
N PHE A 154 6.68 20.96 10.04
CA PHE A 154 7.80 21.48 9.24
C PHE A 154 7.69 21.12 7.74
N PRO A 155 7.50 19.86 7.32
CA PRO A 155 7.36 19.52 5.91
C PRO A 155 6.20 20.24 5.24
N LEU A 156 5.05 20.38 5.94
CA LEU A 156 3.91 21.11 5.39
C LEU A 156 4.24 22.58 5.17
N GLN A 157 4.83 23.26 6.16
CA GLN A 157 5.22 24.67 6.04
C GLN A 157 6.24 24.87 4.93
N TRP A 158 7.24 23.99 4.83
CA TRP A 158 8.24 24.04 3.78
C TRP A 158 7.62 23.93 2.39
N LEU A 159 6.71 22.97 2.21
CA LEU A 159 5.97 22.77 0.96
C LEU A 159 5.07 23.97 0.62
N LEU A 160 4.39 24.54 1.60
CA LEU A 160 3.54 25.72 1.41
C LEU A 160 4.34 27.00 1.09
N ASN A 161 5.58 27.08 1.49
CA ASN A 161 6.48 28.20 1.14
C ASN A 161 7.06 28.08 -0.27
N SER A 162 6.94 26.94 -0.93
CA SER A 162 7.34 26.71 -2.31
C SER A 162 6.17 26.92 -3.26
N PRO A 163 6.20 27.87 -4.19
CA PRO A 163 5.05 28.18 -5.04
C PRO A 163 4.46 26.97 -5.79
N PRO A 164 5.25 26.08 -6.42
CA PRO A 164 4.69 24.91 -7.11
C PRO A 164 4.03 23.90 -6.16
N HIS A 165 4.66 23.63 -5.00
CA HIS A 165 4.09 22.70 -4.01
C HIS A 165 2.85 23.28 -3.35
N ARG A 166 2.86 24.61 -3.08
CA ARG A 166 1.68 25.30 -2.56
C ARG A 166 0.51 25.21 -3.52
N ALA A 167 0.72 25.50 -4.81
CA ALA A 167 -0.31 25.42 -5.82
C ALA A 167 -0.93 24.01 -5.88
N PHE A 168 -0.09 22.98 -5.77
CA PHE A 168 -0.51 21.59 -5.74
C PHE A 168 -1.34 21.24 -4.48
N LEU A 169 -0.86 21.59 -3.28
CA LEU A 169 -1.54 21.25 -2.02
C LEU A 169 -2.86 22.03 -1.84
N LEU A 170 -2.99 23.18 -2.47
CA LEU A 170 -4.17 24.05 -2.41
C LEU A 170 -4.98 24.00 -3.71
N ASP A 171 -4.77 23.00 -4.57
CA ASP A 171 -5.61 22.77 -5.75
C ASP A 171 -7.04 22.42 -5.32
N PRO A 172 -8.09 23.06 -5.89
CA PRO A 172 -9.47 22.74 -5.57
C PRO A 172 -9.99 21.43 -6.17
N ILE A 173 -9.30 20.83 -7.16
CA ILE A 173 -9.77 19.63 -7.87
C ILE A 173 -9.67 18.35 -7.03
N PRO A 174 -8.53 18.03 -6.37
CA PRO A 174 -8.41 16.80 -5.59
C PRO A 174 -9.38 16.77 -4.41
N VAL A 175 -9.95 15.60 -4.16
CA VAL A 175 -10.85 15.34 -3.00
C VAL A 175 -10.29 14.26 -2.09
N GLU A 176 -9.21 13.58 -2.52
CA GLU A 176 -8.58 12.47 -1.81
C GLU A 176 -7.09 12.72 -1.61
N VAL A 177 -6.56 12.19 -0.53
CA VAL A 177 -5.15 12.29 -0.17
C VAL A 177 -4.63 10.96 0.37
N GLY A 178 -3.39 10.65 0.03
CA GLY A 178 -2.59 9.64 0.71
C GLY A 178 -1.33 10.27 1.27
N VAL A 179 -1.00 9.96 2.51
CA VAL A 179 0.25 10.40 3.14
C VAL A 179 1.04 9.19 3.60
N GLY A 180 2.32 9.16 3.28
CA GLY A 180 3.27 8.17 3.76
C GLY A 180 4.42 8.85 4.48
N ALA A 181 4.87 8.25 5.59
CA ALA A 181 6.01 8.73 6.35
C ALA A 181 6.94 7.56 6.70
N HIS A 182 8.25 7.76 6.51
CA HIS A 182 9.26 6.76 6.85
C HIS A 182 10.51 7.43 7.41
N PRO A 183 11.17 6.86 8.45
CA PRO A 183 12.45 7.35 8.92
C PRO A 183 13.50 7.37 7.80
N VAL A 184 14.33 8.41 7.76
CA VAL A 184 15.47 8.47 6.85
C VAL A 184 16.71 7.90 7.52
N LEU A 185 17.42 7.03 6.80
CA LEU A 185 18.62 6.36 7.30
C LEU A 185 19.88 7.15 6.89
N ASP A 186 19.95 8.39 7.28
CA ASP A 186 21.16 9.21 7.13
C ASP A 186 21.61 9.80 8.47
N GLN A 187 22.71 10.56 8.45
CA GLN A 187 23.25 11.18 9.67
C GLN A 187 22.35 12.28 10.27
N TRP A 188 21.37 12.78 9.52
CA TRP A 188 20.47 13.85 9.94
C TRP A 188 19.18 13.32 10.57
N GLY A 189 18.79 12.09 10.21
CA GLY A 189 17.56 11.44 10.70
C GLY A 189 16.29 12.14 10.24
N GLY A 190 15.24 12.02 11.05
CA GLY A 190 13.91 12.57 10.73
C GLY A 190 13.11 11.64 9.80
N TYR A 191 12.08 12.21 9.17
CA TYR A 191 11.16 11.47 8.31
C TYR A 191 11.18 11.99 6.87
N SER A 192 11.13 11.09 5.91
CA SER A 192 10.59 11.38 4.57
C SER A 192 9.07 11.43 4.66
N THR A 193 8.47 12.42 4.01
CA THR A 193 7.01 12.57 3.92
C THR A 193 6.62 12.67 2.46
N VAL A 194 5.73 11.80 2.03
CA VAL A 194 5.18 11.77 0.67
C VAL A 194 3.70 12.05 0.75
N VAL A 195 3.22 12.95 -0.10
CA VAL A 195 1.80 13.32 -0.21
C VAL A 195 1.35 13.09 -1.64
N VAL A 196 0.34 12.26 -1.81
CA VAL A 196 -0.28 11.96 -3.11
C VAL A 196 -1.70 12.48 -3.08
N LEU A 197 -2.08 13.27 -4.09
CA LEU A 197 -3.44 13.76 -4.26
C LEU A 197 -4.14 13.01 -5.40
N GLY A 198 -5.45 12.83 -5.23
CA GLY A 198 -6.28 12.16 -6.21
C GLY A 198 -7.70 12.69 -6.25
N ALA A 199 -8.38 12.38 -7.34
CA ALA A 199 -9.81 12.64 -7.53
C ALA A 199 -10.50 11.33 -7.93
N PRO A 200 -11.81 11.14 -7.60
CA PRO A 200 -12.57 10.03 -8.15
C PRO A 200 -12.59 10.11 -9.68
N ARG A 201 -12.49 8.97 -10.33
CA ARG A 201 -12.80 8.93 -11.77
C ARG A 201 -14.30 9.14 -11.95
N PRO A 202 -14.70 9.96 -12.94
CA PRO A 202 -16.11 10.15 -13.27
C PRO A 202 -16.80 8.88 -13.72
#